data_af09f0ef819c0845956ed87e90fd1511
#
_entry.id   af09f0ef819c0845956ed87e90fd1511
#
_cell.length_a   1.000
_cell.length_b   1.000
_cell.length_c   1.000
_cell.angle_alpha   90.00
_cell.angle_beta   90.00
_cell.angle_gamma   90.00
#
_symmetry.space_group_name_H-M   'P 1'
#
loop_
_entity.id
_entity.type
_entity.pdbx_description
1 polymer ?
#
loop_
_entity_poly.entity_id
_entity_poly.type
_entity_poly.pdbx_seq_one_letter_code
_entity_poly.pdbx_strand_id
1 'polypeptide(L)'
;MNFLAAVKSCLSSYAIFAGRASRSEYWYFQLFIFGTLALLVALMPLAPDIAGAVSVACCVFYLVTWLPSLAAAVRRLHDRNRSAWHYLWVFVPFFGAIVVVIWLCQKGVEGENRFGPDPLAVRSANT
;
A
#
# COMPACT_ATOMS: atom_id res chain seq x y z
N MET A 1 4.68 13.12 3.54
CA MET A 1 5.54 11.98 3.90
C MET A 1 6.43 11.67 2.70
N ASN A 2 7.72 11.47 2.94
CA ASN A 2 8.63 11.09 1.84
C ASN A 2 8.60 9.59 1.59
N PHE A 3 9.26 9.15 0.52
CA PHE A 3 9.27 7.75 0.09
C PHE A 3 9.80 6.80 1.19
N LEU A 4 10.95 7.13 1.77
CA LEU A 4 11.57 6.27 2.78
C LEU A 4 10.73 6.17 4.05
N ALA A 5 10.18 7.29 4.50
CA ALA A 5 9.30 7.33 5.68
C ALA A 5 8.03 6.51 5.44
N ALA A 6 7.47 6.57 4.23
CA ALA A 6 6.28 5.79 3.86
C ALA A 6 6.55 4.28 3.90
N VAL A 7 7.68 3.85 3.32
CA VAL A 7 8.07 2.44 3.33
C VAL A 7 8.30 1.95 4.76
N LYS A 8 9.03 2.72 5.57
CA LYS A 8 9.27 2.37 6.99
C LYS A 8 7.97 2.27 7.76
N SER A 9 7.05 3.21 7.57
CA SER A 9 5.75 3.22 8.26
C SER A 9 4.94 1.97 7.91
N CYS A 10 4.85 1.62 6.63
CA CYS A 10 4.10 0.44 6.21
C CYS A 10 4.71 -0.87 6.69
N LEU A 11 6.04 -0.98 6.68
CA LEU A 11 6.73 -2.17 7.16
C LEU A 11 6.65 -2.30 8.69
N SER A 12 6.74 -1.20 9.42
CA SER A 12 6.60 -1.21 10.89
C SER A 12 5.16 -1.50 11.33
N SER A 13 4.19 -1.21 10.47
CA SER A 13 2.76 -1.52 10.69
C SER A 13 2.33 -2.76 9.93
N TYR A 14 3.18 -3.76 9.86
CA TYR A 14 3.10 -4.92 8.94
C TYR A 14 1.72 -5.57 8.88
N ALA A 15 1.09 -5.82 10.02
CA ALA A 15 -0.23 -6.44 10.11
C ALA A 15 -1.20 -5.59 10.93
N ILE A 16 -1.01 -4.27 10.96
CA ILE A 16 -1.88 -3.35 11.67
C ILE A 16 -2.96 -2.83 10.71
N PHE A 17 -4.19 -3.28 10.93
CA PHE A 17 -5.35 -2.89 10.13
C PHE A 17 -6.12 -1.72 10.74
N ALA A 18 -5.82 -1.36 11.97
CA ALA A 18 -6.44 -0.22 12.66
C ALA A 18 -5.75 1.09 12.28
N GLY A 19 -6.49 2.19 12.37
CA GLY A 19 -5.96 3.52 12.06
C GLY A 19 -6.18 3.93 10.61
N ARG A 20 -5.45 4.97 10.20
CA ARG A 20 -5.59 5.58 8.87
C ARG A 20 -4.24 5.73 8.20
N ALA A 21 -4.21 5.65 6.87
CA ALA A 21 -3.03 5.89 6.07
C ALA A 21 -3.30 7.00 5.04
N SER A 22 -2.34 7.92 4.88
CA SER A 22 -2.44 8.97 3.87
C SER A 22 -2.18 8.44 2.47
N ARG A 23 -2.51 9.25 1.44
CA ARG A 23 -2.23 8.89 0.04
C ARG A 23 -0.74 8.65 -0.18
N SER A 24 0.12 9.52 0.33
CA SER A 24 1.56 9.39 0.14
C SER A 24 2.11 8.12 0.79
N GLU A 25 1.64 7.77 1.98
CA GLU A 25 2.06 6.54 2.66
C GLU A 25 1.73 5.31 1.83
N TYR A 26 0.49 5.21 1.37
CA TYR A 26 0.03 4.05 0.61
C TYR A 26 0.72 3.97 -0.76
N TRP A 27 0.70 5.06 -1.54
CA TRP A 27 1.18 5.02 -2.92
C TRP A 27 2.70 4.93 -3.01
N TYR A 28 3.46 5.52 -2.10
CA TYR A 28 4.91 5.33 -2.05
C TYR A 28 5.27 3.89 -1.70
N PHE A 29 4.48 3.25 -0.84
CA PHE A 29 4.70 1.85 -0.53
C PHE A 29 4.39 0.96 -1.74
N GLN A 30 3.33 1.24 -2.48
CA GLN A 30 3.04 0.52 -3.73
C GLN A 30 4.14 0.74 -4.76
N LEU A 31 4.66 1.95 -4.88
CA LEU A 31 5.79 2.25 -5.76
C LEU A 31 7.03 1.43 -5.37
N PHE A 32 7.30 1.29 -4.09
CA PHE A 32 8.39 0.46 -3.59
C PHE A 32 8.20 -1.00 -4.01
N ILE A 33 7.01 -1.57 -3.83
CA ILE A 33 6.73 -2.97 -4.16
C ILE A 33 6.87 -3.20 -5.67
N PHE A 34 6.12 -2.46 -6.47
CA PHE A 34 6.07 -2.67 -7.91
C PHE A 34 7.34 -2.22 -8.61
N GLY A 35 8.00 -1.17 -8.10
CA GLY A 35 9.31 -0.74 -8.60
C GLY A 35 10.39 -1.79 -8.37
N THR A 36 10.41 -2.41 -7.20
CA THR A 36 11.35 -3.49 -6.90
C THR A 36 11.10 -4.71 -7.78
N LEU A 37 9.83 -5.11 -7.94
CA LEU A 37 9.47 -6.24 -8.80
C LEU A 37 9.83 -5.96 -10.26
N ALA A 38 9.55 -4.76 -10.76
CA ALA A 38 9.89 -4.37 -12.13
C ALA A 38 11.40 -4.42 -12.36
N LEU A 39 12.21 -3.94 -11.42
CA LEU A 39 13.66 -3.99 -11.49
C LEU A 39 14.17 -5.42 -11.53
N LEU A 40 13.66 -6.30 -10.67
CA LEU A 40 14.05 -7.70 -10.62
C LEU A 40 13.71 -8.43 -11.93
N VAL A 41 12.50 -8.19 -12.45
CA VAL A 41 12.07 -8.79 -13.73
C VAL A 41 12.94 -8.29 -14.88
N ALA A 42 13.32 -7.01 -14.89
CA ALA A 42 14.19 -6.44 -15.92
C ALA A 42 15.60 -7.03 -15.92
N LEU A 43 16.07 -7.55 -14.78
CA LEU A 43 17.38 -8.20 -14.68
C LEU A 43 17.40 -9.61 -15.28
N MET A 44 16.26 -10.28 -15.40
CA MET A 44 16.21 -11.68 -15.86
C MET A 44 16.86 -11.90 -17.24
N PRO A 45 16.54 -11.11 -18.29
CA PRO A 45 17.17 -11.30 -19.59
C PRO A 45 18.64 -10.93 -19.61
N LEU A 46 19.12 -10.09 -18.67
CA LEU A 46 20.53 -9.69 -18.56
C LEU A 46 21.38 -10.72 -17.83
N ALA A 47 20.76 -11.59 -17.03
CA ALA A 47 21.44 -12.59 -16.23
C ALA A 47 20.64 -13.92 -16.28
N PRO A 48 20.59 -14.59 -17.46
CA PRO A 48 19.75 -15.78 -17.62
C PRO A 48 20.15 -16.94 -16.71
N ASP A 49 21.42 -17.02 -16.28
CA ASP A 49 21.89 -18.07 -15.39
C ASP A 49 21.27 -18.03 -14.00
N ILE A 50 20.81 -16.84 -13.55
CA ILE A 50 20.18 -16.65 -12.25
C ILE A 50 18.70 -16.31 -12.37
N ALA A 51 18.11 -16.38 -13.57
CA ALA A 51 16.70 -16.02 -13.78
C ALA A 51 15.76 -16.84 -12.90
N GLY A 52 16.04 -18.13 -12.69
CA GLY A 52 15.26 -18.97 -11.78
C GLY A 52 15.30 -18.48 -10.33
N ALA A 53 16.50 -18.11 -9.84
CA ALA A 53 16.67 -17.56 -8.49
C ALA A 53 15.96 -16.21 -8.36
N VAL A 54 16.03 -15.36 -9.39
CA VAL A 54 15.33 -14.07 -9.40
C VAL A 54 13.83 -14.28 -9.37
N SER A 55 13.29 -15.26 -10.11
CA SER A 55 11.86 -15.59 -10.07
C SER A 55 11.40 -15.98 -8.67
N VAL A 56 12.17 -16.82 -7.97
CA VAL A 56 11.90 -17.21 -6.60
C VAL A 56 11.93 -15.98 -5.67
N ALA A 57 12.93 -15.12 -5.85
CA ALA A 57 13.05 -13.88 -5.06
C ALA A 57 11.82 -12.96 -5.28
N CYS A 58 11.33 -12.83 -6.50
CA CYS A 58 10.12 -12.08 -6.81
C CYS A 58 8.90 -12.65 -6.07
N CYS A 59 8.73 -13.97 -6.11
CA CYS A 59 7.61 -14.62 -5.43
C CYS A 59 7.66 -14.41 -3.92
N VAL A 60 8.84 -14.61 -3.31
CA VAL A 60 9.04 -14.42 -1.87
C VAL A 60 8.77 -12.95 -1.49
N PHE A 61 9.32 -12.02 -2.23
CA PHE A 61 9.12 -10.59 -1.99
C PHE A 61 7.65 -10.21 -2.08
N TYR A 62 6.95 -10.68 -3.10
CA TYR A 62 5.52 -10.41 -3.27
C TYR A 62 4.71 -10.95 -2.10
N LEU A 63 4.96 -12.20 -1.68
CA LEU A 63 4.25 -12.82 -0.56
C LEU A 63 4.54 -12.10 0.76
N VAL A 64 5.79 -11.72 1.01
CA VAL A 64 6.19 -11.01 2.22
C VAL A 64 5.55 -9.62 2.29
N THR A 65 5.45 -8.92 1.18
CA THR A 65 4.87 -7.57 1.13
C THR A 65 3.36 -7.55 0.96
N TRP A 66 2.75 -8.69 0.66
CA TRP A 66 1.30 -8.79 0.45
C TRP A 66 0.50 -8.36 1.68
N LEU A 67 0.85 -8.86 2.86
CA LEU A 67 0.14 -8.54 4.09
C LEU A 67 0.28 -7.06 4.48
N PRO A 68 1.49 -6.46 4.52
CA PRO A 68 1.59 -5.02 4.79
C PRO A 68 0.92 -4.15 3.71
N SER A 69 0.89 -4.60 2.47
CA SER A 69 0.16 -3.92 1.40
C SER A 69 -1.35 -3.93 1.65
N LEU A 70 -1.89 -5.08 2.04
CA LEU A 70 -3.30 -5.20 2.41
C LEU A 70 -3.64 -4.33 3.63
N ALA A 71 -2.79 -4.37 4.65
CA ALA A 71 -2.97 -3.54 5.85
C ALA A 71 -2.97 -2.05 5.50
N ALA A 72 -2.05 -1.62 4.64
CA ALA A 72 -1.99 -0.24 4.18
C ALA A 72 -3.23 0.15 3.36
N ALA A 73 -3.73 -0.75 2.51
CA ALA A 73 -4.95 -0.52 1.74
C ALA A 73 -6.16 -0.34 2.67
N VAL A 74 -6.31 -1.19 3.68
CA VAL A 74 -7.39 -1.08 4.67
C VAL A 74 -7.29 0.24 5.43
N ARG A 75 -6.09 0.62 5.91
CA ARG A 75 -5.88 1.90 6.58
C ARG A 75 -6.16 3.09 5.65
N ARG A 76 -5.89 2.93 4.37
CA ARG A 76 -6.20 3.96 3.37
C ARG A 76 -7.71 4.12 3.16
N LEU A 77 -8.47 3.02 3.15
CA LEU A 77 -9.94 3.08 3.14
C LEU A 77 -10.47 3.74 4.41
N HIS A 78 -9.87 3.47 5.56
CA HIS A 78 -10.21 4.14 6.82
C HIS A 78 -10.00 5.66 6.73
N ASP A 79 -8.97 6.11 6.00
CA ASP A 79 -8.73 7.54 5.78
C ASP A 79 -9.86 8.20 5.00
N ARG A 80 -10.57 7.42 4.17
CA ARG A 80 -11.79 7.84 3.48
C ARG A 80 -13.07 7.57 4.29
N ASN A 81 -12.94 7.22 5.55
CA ASN A 81 -14.05 6.83 6.45
C ASN A 81 -14.82 5.61 5.90
N ARG A 82 -14.14 4.69 5.24
CA ARG A 82 -14.69 3.44 4.71
C ARG A 82 -14.11 2.25 5.48
N SER A 83 -14.93 1.24 5.73
CA SER A 83 -14.47 0.03 6.43
C SER A 83 -13.65 -0.88 5.52
N ALA A 84 -12.93 -1.84 6.12
CA ALA A 84 -12.16 -2.85 5.39
C ALA A 84 -13.02 -3.66 4.40
N TRP A 85 -14.31 -3.85 4.71
CA TRP A 85 -15.24 -4.58 3.86
C TRP A 85 -15.40 -3.94 2.47
N HIS A 86 -15.15 -2.64 2.33
CA HIS A 86 -15.17 -1.97 1.02
C HIS A 86 -14.08 -2.50 0.08
N TYR A 87 -13.00 -3.09 0.61
CA TYR A 87 -11.96 -3.70 -0.22
C TYR A 87 -12.48 -4.92 -1.00
N LEU A 88 -13.54 -5.58 -0.52
CA LEU A 88 -14.16 -6.72 -1.21
C LEU A 88 -14.77 -6.35 -2.57
N TRP A 89 -14.96 -5.06 -2.84
CA TRP A 89 -15.38 -4.60 -4.16
C TRP A 89 -14.39 -5.00 -5.27
N VAL A 90 -13.14 -5.28 -4.93
CA VAL A 90 -12.13 -5.81 -5.86
C VAL A 90 -12.63 -7.05 -6.60
N PHE A 91 -13.46 -7.86 -5.94
CA PHE A 91 -14.01 -9.09 -6.50
C PHE A 91 -15.21 -8.89 -7.42
N VAL A 92 -15.74 -7.66 -7.53
CA VAL A 92 -16.82 -7.36 -8.48
C VAL A 92 -16.21 -7.27 -9.88
N PRO A 93 -16.64 -8.12 -10.85
CA PRO A 93 -16.05 -8.15 -12.18
C PRO A 93 -16.16 -6.79 -12.89
N PHE A 94 -15.09 -6.42 -13.58
CA PHE A 94 -14.95 -5.24 -14.45
C PHE A 94 -14.88 -3.89 -13.72
N PHE A 95 -15.68 -3.67 -12.68
CA PHE A 95 -15.84 -2.35 -12.05
C PHE A 95 -15.23 -2.28 -10.66
N GLY A 96 -15.19 -3.38 -9.92
CA GLY A 96 -14.82 -3.40 -8.50
C GLY A 96 -13.42 -2.89 -8.24
N ALA A 97 -12.43 -3.39 -8.99
CA ALA A 97 -11.04 -2.95 -8.84
C ALA A 97 -10.88 -1.47 -9.16
N ILE A 98 -11.56 -0.97 -10.19
CA ILE A 98 -11.52 0.44 -10.59
C ILE A 98 -12.10 1.32 -9.47
N VAL A 99 -13.22 0.91 -8.89
CA VAL A 99 -13.86 1.65 -7.78
C VAL A 99 -12.92 1.71 -6.57
N VAL A 100 -12.30 0.60 -6.20
CA VAL A 100 -11.36 0.56 -5.07
C VAL A 100 -10.16 1.46 -5.33
N VAL A 101 -9.58 1.41 -6.53
CA VAL A 101 -8.45 2.28 -6.89
C VAL A 101 -8.84 3.76 -6.81
N ILE A 102 -10.03 4.12 -7.27
CA ILE A 102 -10.54 5.50 -7.15
C ILE A 102 -10.60 5.92 -5.68
N TRP A 103 -11.14 5.08 -4.80
CA TRP A 103 -11.18 5.37 -3.36
C TRP A 103 -9.79 5.57 -2.76
N LEU A 104 -8.83 4.73 -3.15
CA LEU A 104 -7.45 4.82 -2.65
C LEU A 104 -6.74 6.08 -3.14
N CYS A 105 -7.10 6.59 -4.31
CA CYS A 105 -6.53 7.83 -4.88
C CYS A 105 -7.16 9.10 -4.33
N GLN A 106 -8.38 9.05 -3.81
CA GLN A 106 -9.08 10.23 -3.33
C GLN A 106 -8.45 10.77 -2.05
N LYS A 107 -8.58 12.09 -1.85
CA LYS A 107 -8.14 12.73 -0.61
C LYS A 107 -8.90 12.14 0.58
N GLY A 108 -8.20 11.89 1.69
CA GLY A 108 -8.81 11.41 2.93
C GLY A 108 -9.77 12.43 3.54
N VAL A 109 -10.61 11.97 4.45
CA VAL A 109 -11.51 12.83 5.22
C VAL A 109 -10.66 13.73 6.13
N GLU A 110 -10.89 15.03 6.10
CA GLU A 110 -10.20 15.98 6.97
C GLU A 110 -10.69 15.82 8.41
N GLY A 111 -9.73 15.92 9.34
CA GLY A 111 -10.01 15.78 10.76
C GLY A 111 -10.22 14.34 11.20
N GLU A 112 -10.58 14.18 12.46
CA GLU A 112 -10.81 12.87 13.06
C GLU A 112 -12.06 12.22 12.47
N ASN A 113 -12.00 10.90 12.24
CA ASN A 113 -13.15 10.09 11.88
C ASN A 113 -13.24 8.86 12.79
N ARG A 114 -14.20 7.96 12.55
CA ARG A 114 -14.41 6.76 13.37
C ARG A 114 -13.19 5.82 13.45
N PHE A 115 -12.19 6.00 12.59
CA PHE A 115 -10.98 5.16 12.55
C PHE A 115 -9.76 5.82 13.16
N GLY A 116 -9.87 7.07 13.64
CA GLY A 116 -8.78 7.73 14.31
C GLY A 116 -8.50 9.15 13.81
N PRO A 117 -7.39 9.74 14.28
CA PRO A 117 -7.02 11.10 13.91
C PRO A 117 -6.55 11.19 12.45
N ASP A 118 -6.69 12.38 11.88
CA ASP A 118 -6.22 12.69 10.53
C ASP A 118 -4.69 12.56 10.46
N PRO A 119 -4.16 11.65 9.63
CA PRO A 119 -2.70 11.47 9.53
C PRO A 119 -1.95 12.70 9.03
N LEU A 120 -2.59 13.55 8.22
CA LEU A 120 -1.98 14.80 7.75
C LEU A 120 -1.92 15.84 8.85
N ALA A 121 -2.95 15.93 9.70
CA ALA A 121 -2.97 16.84 10.84
C ALA A 121 -1.94 16.44 11.89
N VAL A 122 -1.83 15.15 12.21
CA VAL A 122 -0.84 14.62 13.15
C VAL A 122 0.58 14.92 12.65
N ARG A 123 0.83 14.70 11.37
CA ARG A 123 2.14 14.98 10.77
C ARG A 123 2.49 16.46 10.83
N SER A 124 1.54 17.33 10.53
CA SER A 124 1.75 18.78 10.60
C SER A 124 2.04 19.26 12.01
N ALA A 125 1.40 18.66 13.01
CA ALA A 125 1.62 19.00 14.43
C ALA A 125 3.02 18.59 14.91
N ASN A 126 3.63 17.56 14.28
CA ASN A 126 4.95 17.04 14.64
C ASN A 126 6.10 17.71 13.88
N THR A 127 5.80 18.63 12.96
CA THR A 127 6.78 19.44 12.24
C THR A 127 6.76 20.87 12.72
#